data_dc884d1d659f49d24befb72143a2d0f4
#
_entry.id   dc884d1d659f49d24befb72143a2d0f4
#
_cell.length_a   1.000
_cell.length_b   1.000
_cell.length_c   1.000
_cell.angle_alpha   90.00
_cell.angle_beta   90.00
_cell.angle_gamma   90.00
#
_symmetry.space_group_name_H-M   'P 1'
#
loop_
_entity.id
_entity.type
_entity.pdbx_description
1 polymer ?
#
loop_
_entity_poly.entity_id
_entity_poly.type
_entity_poly.pdbx_seq_one_letter_code
_entity_poly.pdbx_strand_id
1 'polypeptide(L)'
;MTKKALITGITGQDGSYLAELLLSKDYEVHGLMRRSSTFNTDRIDHIYTDPHDPKNRLFLHYDDLNDGGQLSNLIYNLRPDEIYHLGAQSHVRVSFDMPEFTGDVTGLGTTRILEAIRRNGIKTRFYQTSSSEMSGDSPPPQNEETL
;
A
#
# COMPACT_ATOMS: atom_id res chain seq x y z
N MET A 1 -8.52 -9.91 -19.78
CA MET A 1 -7.18 -9.71 -19.15
C MET A 1 -7.37 -9.67 -17.66
N THR A 2 -6.54 -10.37 -16.89
CA THR A 2 -6.52 -10.32 -15.44
C THR A 2 -6.08 -8.92 -15.00
N LYS A 3 -6.83 -8.29 -14.11
CA LYS A 3 -6.47 -6.97 -13.57
C LYS A 3 -5.34 -7.12 -12.57
N LYS A 4 -4.44 -6.13 -12.55
CA LYS A 4 -3.33 -6.04 -11.61
C LYS A 4 -3.60 -5.00 -10.54
N ALA A 5 -3.44 -5.38 -9.28
CA ALA A 5 -3.53 -4.48 -8.15
C ALA A 5 -2.20 -4.41 -7.39
N LEU A 6 -1.75 -3.21 -7.06
CA LEU A 6 -0.64 -2.97 -6.15
C LEU A 6 -1.18 -2.51 -4.80
N ILE A 7 -0.83 -3.21 -3.73
CA ILE A 7 -1.22 -2.87 -2.35
C ILE A 7 0.04 -2.51 -1.56
N THR A 8 0.15 -1.29 -1.07
CA THR A 8 1.16 -0.94 -0.06
C THR A 8 0.61 -1.22 1.32
N GLY A 9 1.45 -1.71 2.23
CA GLY A 9 0.99 -2.11 3.56
C GLY A 9 0.18 -3.41 3.58
N ILE A 10 0.45 -4.32 2.65
CA ILE A 10 -0.28 -5.60 2.50
C ILE A 10 -0.24 -6.48 3.75
N THR A 11 0.81 -6.37 4.58
CA THR A 11 0.94 -7.12 5.84
C THR A 11 0.13 -6.53 7.00
N GLY A 12 -0.51 -5.38 6.80
CA GLY A 12 -1.45 -4.79 7.75
C GLY A 12 -2.80 -5.52 7.73
N GLN A 13 -3.69 -5.18 8.68
CA GLN A 13 -5.02 -5.78 8.76
C GLN A 13 -5.83 -5.55 7.49
N ASP A 14 -6.03 -4.31 7.11
CA ASP A 14 -6.84 -3.95 5.94
C ASP A 14 -6.19 -4.43 4.63
N GLY A 15 -4.84 -4.36 4.55
CA GLY A 15 -4.09 -4.84 3.39
C GLY A 15 -4.24 -6.33 3.16
N SER A 16 -4.23 -7.14 4.23
CA SER A 16 -4.41 -8.59 4.12
C SER A 16 -5.83 -8.97 3.68
N TYR A 17 -6.85 -8.38 4.26
CA TYR A 17 -8.25 -8.62 3.85
C TYR A 17 -8.53 -8.15 2.42
N LEU A 18 -7.95 -7.02 2.02
CA LEU A 18 -8.06 -6.55 0.64
C LEU A 18 -7.38 -7.50 -0.34
N ALA A 19 -6.22 -8.04 0.02
CA ALA A 19 -5.52 -9.03 -0.80
C ALA A 19 -6.38 -10.29 -1.01
N GLU A 20 -6.97 -10.84 0.05
CA GLU A 20 -7.91 -11.97 -0.04
C GLU A 20 -9.09 -11.66 -0.96
N LEU A 21 -9.72 -10.49 -0.78
CA LEU A 21 -10.85 -10.06 -1.59
C LEU A 21 -10.48 -9.96 -3.07
N LEU A 22 -9.33 -9.35 -3.40
CA LEU A 22 -8.90 -9.18 -4.78
C LEU A 22 -8.51 -10.52 -5.43
N LEU A 23 -7.84 -11.41 -4.68
CA LEU A 23 -7.54 -12.77 -5.14
C LEU A 23 -8.82 -13.56 -5.44
N SER A 24 -9.86 -13.42 -4.59
CA SER A 24 -11.18 -14.06 -4.83
C SER A 24 -11.91 -13.51 -6.05
N LYS A 25 -11.53 -12.32 -6.52
CA LYS A 25 -12.04 -11.66 -7.73
C LYS A 25 -11.13 -11.84 -8.95
N ASP A 26 -10.22 -12.81 -8.91
CA ASP A 26 -9.31 -13.15 -9.99
C ASP A 26 -8.30 -12.05 -10.38
N TYR A 27 -7.97 -11.15 -9.44
CA TYR A 27 -6.87 -10.20 -9.63
C TYR A 27 -5.50 -10.87 -9.50
N GLU A 28 -4.51 -10.33 -10.20
CA GLU A 28 -3.09 -10.49 -9.90
C GLU A 28 -2.74 -9.43 -8.85
N VAL A 29 -2.38 -9.88 -7.65
CA VAL A 29 -2.14 -9.00 -6.49
C VAL A 29 -0.64 -8.87 -6.24
N HIS A 30 -0.16 -7.65 -6.22
CA HIS A 30 1.21 -7.30 -5.87
C HIS A 30 1.22 -6.56 -4.54
N GLY A 31 1.89 -7.13 -3.56
CA GLY A 31 2.02 -6.54 -2.23
C GLY A 31 3.37 -5.88 -2.02
N LEU A 32 3.38 -4.60 -1.63
CA LEU A 32 4.59 -3.94 -1.16
C LEU A 32 4.72 -4.14 0.34
N MET A 33 5.84 -4.67 0.76
CA MET A 33 6.17 -4.88 2.17
C MET A 33 7.56 -4.36 2.48
N ARG A 34 7.70 -3.72 3.64
CA ARG A 34 8.98 -3.22 4.11
C ARG A 34 9.85 -4.37 4.62
N ARG A 35 11.14 -4.32 4.33
CA ARG A 35 12.10 -5.23 4.97
C ARG A 35 12.14 -4.97 6.47
N SER A 36 11.99 -6.03 7.23
CA SER A 36 12.05 -6.01 8.69
C SER A 36 12.96 -7.15 9.16
N SER A 37 13.62 -6.96 10.30
CA SER A 37 14.39 -8.02 10.97
C SER A 37 13.48 -9.06 11.63
N THR A 38 12.21 -8.77 11.80
CA THR A 38 11.19 -9.69 12.31
C THR A 38 10.19 -10.04 11.21
N PHE A 39 9.76 -11.30 11.17
CA PHE A 39 8.68 -11.70 10.27
C PHE A 39 7.39 -10.99 10.67
N ASN A 40 6.70 -10.42 9.68
CA ASN A 40 5.43 -9.71 9.85
C ASN A 40 4.40 -10.13 8.79
N THR A 41 4.51 -11.37 8.32
CA THR A 41 3.68 -11.90 7.21
C THR A 41 2.52 -12.77 7.69
N ASP A 42 2.38 -13.02 8.98
CA ASP A 42 1.40 -13.95 9.58
C ASP A 42 -0.02 -13.77 9.02
N ARG A 43 -0.40 -12.52 8.68
CA ARG A 43 -1.73 -12.21 8.14
C ARG A 43 -1.93 -12.61 6.69
N ILE A 44 -0.87 -12.87 5.96
CA ILE A 44 -0.90 -13.22 4.53
C ILE A 44 -0.31 -14.60 4.24
N ASP A 45 0.24 -15.31 5.25
CA ASP A 45 0.87 -16.61 5.07
C ASP A 45 -0.11 -17.65 4.51
N HIS A 46 -1.37 -17.60 4.91
CA HIS A 46 -2.41 -18.53 4.46
C HIS A 46 -2.84 -18.34 2.99
N ILE A 47 -2.57 -17.18 2.41
CA ILE A 47 -2.82 -16.90 0.98
C ILE A 47 -1.55 -16.92 0.13
N TYR A 48 -0.39 -17.07 0.80
CA TYR A 48 0.90 -17.12 0.10
C TYR A 48 1.08 -18.50 -0.55
N THR A 49 1.46 -18.49 -1.81
CA THR A 49 1.83 -19.68 -2.56
C THR A 49 3.25 -19.51 -3.13
N ASP A 50 3.89 -20.62 -3.48
CA ASP A 50 5.21 -20.55 -4.08
C ASP A 50 5.18 -19.64 -5.33
N PRO A 51 6.08 -18.65 -5.41
CA PRO A 51 6.15 -17.75 -6.58
C PRO A 51 6.35 -18.47 -7.92
N HIS A 52 6.86 -19.69 -7.89
CA HIS A 52 7.06 -20.52 -9.09
C HIS A 52 5.82 -21.35 -9.48
N ASP A 53 4.78 -21.36 -8.65
CA ASP A 53 3.52 -22.02 -9.01
C ASP A 53 2.84 -21.24 -10.15
N PRO A 54 2.53 -21.89 -11.30
CA PRO A 54 1.84 -21.24 -12.41
C PRO A 54 0.47 -20.65 -12.05
N LYS A 55 -0.11 -21.10 -10.95
CA LYS A 55 -1.40 -20.59 -10.43
C LYS A 55 -1.23 -19.44 -9.43
N ASN A 56 0.02 -19.10 -9.08
CA ASN A 56 0.26 -18.02 -8.16
C ASN A 56 -0.27 -16.69 -8.72
N ARG A 57 -0.99 -15.96 -7.90
CA ARG A 57 -1.52 -14.63 -8.21
C ARG A 57 -1.17 -13.61 -7.13
N LEU A 58 -0.40 -13.99 -6.11
CA LEU A 58 0.11 -13.11 -5.07
C LEU A 58 1.63 -12.98 -5.19
N PHE A 59 2.09 -11.78 -5.47
CA PHE A 59 3.50 -11.45 -5.60
C PHE A 59 3.91 -10.43 -4.55
N LEU A 60 4.94 -10.73 -3.77
CA LEU A 60 5.42 -9.86 -2.72
C LEU A 60 6.71 -9.15 -3.16
N HIS A 61 6.75 -7.85 -2.97
CA HIS A 61 7.88 -6.98 -3.28
C HIS A 61 8.43 -6.34 -2.01
N TYR A 62 9.73 -6.48 -1.79
CA TYR A 62 10.42 -5.82 -0.69
C TYR A 62 10.92 -4.45 -1.14
N ASP A 63 10.24 -3.40 -0.65
CA ASP A 63 10.61 -2.02 -0.95
C ASP A 63 10.17 -1.11 0.21
N ASP A 64 10.60 0.14 0.19
CA ASP A 64 10.23 1.14 1.20
C ASP A 64 9.59 2.37 0.55
N LEU A 65 8.60 2.95 1.22
CA LEU A 65 7.96 4.20 0.77
C LEU A 65 8.93 5.39 0.72
N ASN A 66 10.09 5.25 1.36
CA ASN A 66 11.16 6.24 1.33
C ASN A 66 12.04 6.14 0.07
N ASP A 67 11.98 5.03 -0.68
CA ASP A 67 12.75 4.84 -1.90
C ASP A 67 11.91 5.12 -3.16
N GLY A 68 11.89 6.40 -3.56
CA GLY A 68 11.14 6.81 -4.76
C GLY A 68 11.67 6.21 -6.07
N GLY A 69 12.94 5.81 -6.12
CA GLY A 69 13.55 5.19 -7.30
C GLY A 69 13.02 3.77 -7.51
N GLN A 70 13.07 2.94 -6.47
CA GLN A 70 12.56 1.57 -6.52
C GLN A 70 11.03 1.55 -6.73
N LEU A 71 10.28 2.39 -6.01
CA LEU A 71 8.83 2.54 -6.22
C LEU A 71 8.50 2.90 -7.67
N SER A 72 9.22 3.85 -8.26
CA SER A 72 8.99 4.24 -9.66
C SER A 72 9.27 3.08 -10.63
N ASN A 73 10.35 2.34 -10.41
CA ASN A 73 10.69 1.17 -11.23
C ASN A 73 9.66 0.06 -11.07
N LEU A 74 9.22 -0.22 -9.85
CA LEU A 74 8.19 -1.22 -9.59
C LEU A 74 6.88 -0.87 -10.32
N ILE A 75 6.39 0.35 -10.16
CA ILE A 75 5.15 0.83 -10.78
C ILE A 75 5.28 0.82 -12.31
N TYR A 76 6.43 1.23 -12.85
CA TYR A 76 6.70 1.20 -14.29
C TYR A 76 6.64 -0.20 -14.88
N ASN A 77 7.30 -1.17 -14.24
CA ASN A 77 7.37 -2.54 -14.71
C ASN A 77 6.02 -3.27 -14.55
N LEU A 78 5.33 -3.00 -13.47
CA LEU A 78 4.08 -3.66 -13.12
C LEU A 78 2.89 -3.14 -13.93
N ARG A 79 2.83 -1.82 -14.16
CA ARG A 79 1.70 -1.13 -14.78
C ARG A 79 0.35 -1.54 -14.18
N PRO A 80 0.14 -1.35 -12.86
CA PRO A 80 -1.06 -1.81 -12.20
C PRO A 80 -2.30 -1.06 -12.70
N ASP A 81 -3.42 -1.77 -12.81
CA ASP A 81 -4.72 -1.17 -13.10
C ASP A 81 -5.25 -0.36 -11.91
N GLU A 82 -4.88 -0.81 -10.71
CA GLU A 82 -5.34 -0.22 -9.44
C GLU A 82 -4.19 -0.20 -8.43
N ILE A 83 -4.05 0.91 -7.69
CA ILE A 83 -3.10 1.03 -6.57
C ILE A 83 -3.89 1.37 -5.32
N TYR A 84 -3.73 0.56 -4.29
CA TYR A 84 -4.31 0.75 -2.96
C TYR A 84 -3.20 1.12 -1.98
N HIS A 85 -3.16 2.38 -1.59
CA HIS A 85 -2.12 2.90 -0.70
C HIS A 85 -2.61 2.90 0.75
N LEU A 86 -2.24 1.82 1.47
CA LEU A 86 -2.55 1.63 2.89
C LEU A 86 -1.28 1.70 3.77
N GLY A 87 -0.11 1.78 3.15
CA GLY A 87 1.17 1.88 3.86
C GLY A 87 1.37 3.26 4.47
N ALA A 88 1.58 3.31 5.78
CA ALA A 88 1.88 4.54 6.52
C ALA A 88 2.66 4.24 7.80
N GLN A 89 3.26 5.27 8.39
CA GLN A 89 3.64 5.25 9.79
C GLN A 89 2.41 5.67 10.62
N SER A 90 1.71 4.69 11.22
CA SER A 90 0.42 4.90 11.89
C SER A 90 0.47 4.88 13.42
N HIS A 91 1.65 4.62 14.01
CA HIS A 91 1.78 4.59 15.46
C HIS A 91 1.91 6.01 16.02
N VAL A 92 0.89 6.45 16.77
CA VAL A 92 0.79 7.83 17.29
C VAL A 92 2.04 8.27 18.06
N ARG A 93 2.54 7.45 18.99
CA ARG A 93 3.73 7.80 19.76
C ARG A 93 4.96 8.04 18.88
N VAL A 94 5.18 7.18 17.87
CA VAL A 94 6.30 7.32 16.95
C VAL A 94 6.23 8.62 16.14
N SER A 95 5.03 9.14 15.86
CA SER A 95 4.89 10.40 15.14
C SER A 95 5.43 11.61 15.93
N PHE A 96 5.39 11.55 17.26
CA PHE A 96 5.99 12.57 18.13
C PHE A 96 7.48 12.35 18.35
N ASP A 97 7.91 11.10 18.50
CA ASP A 97 9.31 10.77 18.75
C ASP A 97 10.17 10.89 17.48
N MET A 98 9.59 10.65 16.30
CA MET A 98 10.24 10.65 14.98
C MET A 98 9.40 11.37 13.92
N PRO A 99 9.19 12.69 14.04
CA PRO A 99 8.30 13.44 13.15
C PRO A 99 8.79 13.49 11.70
N GLU A 100 10.12 13.59 11.48
CA GLU A 100 10.69 13.58 10.14
C GLU A 100 10.43 12.26 9.42
N PHE A 101 10.67 11.12 10.09
CA PHE A 101 10.38 9.80 9.56
C PHE A 101 8.89 9.64 9.24
N THR A 102 8.02 10.10 10.13
CA THR A 102 6.56 10.05 9.91
C THR A 102 6.14 10.87 8.70
N GLY A 103 6.66 12.08 8.56
CA GLY A 103 6.40 12.94 7.40
C GLY A 103 6.94 12.34 6.10
N ASP A 104 8.13 11.75 6.14
CA ASP A 104 8.77 11.14 4.98
C ASP A 104 8.02 9.88 4.49
N VAL A 105 7.66 8.98 5.39
CA VAL A 105 6.91 7.75 5.04
C VAL A 105 5.49 8.09 4.61
N THR A 106 4.76 8.85 5.39
CA THR A 106 3.31 9.04 5.21
C THR A 106 3.00 10.11 4.16
N GLY A 107 3.66 11.28 4.25
CA GLY A 107 3.41 12.39 3.33
C GLY A 107 4.18 12.25 2.02
N LEU A 108 5.52 12.18 2.11
CA LEU A 108 6.36 12.07 0.91
C LEU A 108 6.23 10.70 0.24
N GLY A 109 5.95 9.63 0.98
CA GLY A 109 5.67 8.31 0.41
C GLY A 109 4.50 8.35 -0.57
N THR A 110 3.39 8.97 -0.19
CA THR A 110 2.25 9.20 -1.08
C THR A 110 2.64 10.02 -2.31
N THR A 111 3.39 11.10 -2.09
CA THR A 111 3.88 11.96 -3.18
C THR A 111 4.75 11.18 -4.16
N ARG A 112 5.65 10.30 -3.69
CA ARG A 112 6.50 9.45 -4.53
C ARG A 112 5.69 8.52 -5.43
N ILE A 113 4.63 7.90 -4.89
CA ILE A 113 3.75 7.02 -5.68
C ILE A 113 3.02 7.82 -6.77
N LEU A 114 2.42 8.95 -6.41
CA LEU A 114 1.70 9.81 -7.35
C LEU A 114 2.64 10.34 -8.45
N GLU A 115 3.86 10.74 -8.08
CA GLU A 115 4.86 11.19 -9.02
C GLU A 115 5.35 10.06 -9.94
N ALA A 116 5.49 8.84 -9.41
CA ALA A 116 5.81 7.66 -10.22
C ALA A 116 4.71 7.38 -11.27
N ILE A 117 3.44 7.45 -10.87
CA ILE A 117 2.31 7.30 -11.80
C ILE A 117 2.37 8.37 -12.89
N ARG A 118 2.55 9.63 -12.50
CA ARG A 118 2.60 10.79 -13.41
C ARG A 118 3.75 10.68 -14.40
N ARG A 119 4.98 10.44 -13.92
CA ARG A 119 6.19 10.35 -14.76
C ARG A 119 6.14 9.19 -15.74
N ASN A 120 5.62 8.06 -15.31
CA ASN A 120 5.54 6.87 -16.14
C ASN A 120 4.31 6.87 -17.08
N GLY A 121 3.46 7.89 -17.01
CA GLY A 121 2.27 8.03 -17.87
C GLY A 121 1.31 6.85 -17.74
N ILE A 122 1.19 6.27 -16.54
CA ILE A 122 0.37 5.08 -16.31
C ILE A 122 -1.06 5.48 -16.01
N LYS A 123 -2.02 4.84 -16.68
CA LYS A 123 -3.44 4.96 -16.37
C LYS A 123 -3.78 3.93 -15.30
N THR A 124 -3.80 4.34 -14.05
CA THR A 124 -4.18 3.52 -12.89
C THR A 124 -5.22 4.24 -12.05
N ARG A 125 -6.07 3.48 -11.36
CA ARG A 125 -6.92 4.02 -10.30
C ARG A 125 -6.11 4.02 -9.01
N PHE A 126 -6.04 5.17 -8.37
CA PHE A 126 -5.33 5.32 -7.10
C PHE A 126 -6.31 5.53 -5.95
N TYR A 127 -6.22 4.69 -4.94
CA TYR A 127 -6.97 4.82 -3.69
C TYR A 127 -6.01 5.14 -2.55
N GLN A 128 -6.28 6.25 -1.85
CA GLN A 128 -5.57 6.67 -0.65
C GLN A 128 -6.46 6.40 0.56
N THR A 129 -6.02 5.54 1.47
CA THR A 129 -6.74 5.28 2.74
C THR A 129 -6.78 6.52 3.62
N SER A 130 -5.73 7.35 3.54
CA SER A 130 -5.61 8.59 4.30
C SER A 130 -5.55 8.36 5.83
N SER A 131 -6.23 9.17 6.61
CA SER A 131 -6.14 9.17 8.07
C SER A 131 -7.51 9.43 8.69
N SER A 132 -7.79 8.80 9.82
CA SER A 132 -8.94 9.12 10.67
C SER A 132 -8.89 10.56 11.21
N GLU A 133 -7.70 11.17 11.23
CA GLU A 133 -7.49 12.54 11.72
C GLU A 133 -7.93 13.63 10.72
N MET A 134 -8.47 13.24 9.57
CA MET A 134 -8.97 14.18 8.56
C MET A 134 -10.07 15.10 9.10
N SER A 135 -10.88 14.61 10.02
CA SER A 135 -11.98 15.35 10.63
C SER A 135 -11.56 16.10 11.91
N GLY A 136 -10.29 16.01 12.32
CA GLY A 136 -9.77 16.70 13.50
C GLY A 136 -10.57 16.42 14.77
N ASP A 137 -10.90 17.50 15.51
CA ASP A 137 -11.66 17.45 16.75
C ASP A 137 -13.18 17.64 16.56
N SER A 138 -13.67 17.36 15.34
CA SER A 138 -15.10 17.47 15.05
C SER A 138 -15.90 16.43 15.83
N PRO A 139 -17.06 16.82 16.43
CA PRO A 139 -17.87 15.90 17.21
C PRO A 139 -18.50 14.80 16.32
N PRO A 140 -18.69 13.59 16.85
CA PRO A 140 -19.39 12.53 16.13
C PRO A 140 -20.90 12.84 15.96
N PRO A 141 -21.57 12.25 14.92
CA PRO A 141 -20.99 11.41 13.87
C PRO A 141 -20.26 12.23 12.80
N GLN A 142 -19.13 11.71 12.36
CA GLN A 142 -18.35 12.32 11.27
C GLN A 142 -18.73 11.63 9.94
N ASN A 143 -18.72 12.39 8.85
CA ASN A 143 -19.00 11.94 7.49
C ASN A 143 -18.22 12.78 6.47
N GLU A 144 -18.44 12.56 5.20
CA GLU A 144 -17.74 13.24 4.10
C GLU A 144 -17.99 14.76 4.02
N GLU A 145 -18.99 15.29 4.72
CA GLU A 145 -19.30 16.71 4.82
C GLU A 145 -18.70 17.37 6.08
N THR A 146 -18.04 16.60 6.93
CA THR A 146 -17.39 17.10 8.15
C THR A 146 -16.18 17.96 7.78
N LEU A 147 -16.13 19.19 8.33
CA LEU A 147 -15.06 20.18 8.12
C LEU A 147 -13.86 19.90 9.03
#